data_1c6428a9c2d303d1a36aa54c6704072a
#
_entry.id   1c6428a9c2d303d1a36aa54c6704072a
#
_cell.length_a   1.000
_cell.length_b   1.000
_cell.length_c   1.000
_cell.angle_alpha   90.00
_cell.angle_beta   90.00
_cell.angle_gamma   90.00
#
_symmetry.space_group_name_H-M   'P 1'
#
loop_
_entity.id
_entity.type
_entity.pdbx_description
1 polymer ?
#
loop_
_entity_poly.entity_id
_entity_poly.type
_entity_poly.pdbx_seq_one_letter_code
_entity_poly.pdbx_strand_id
1 'polypeptide(L)'
;MTAPLWIFDLDNTLHNATPHIFPHINRSMTAYLQQHLQLDEAAANELRMHYWQRYGATLSGLMRHHGTDPGHFLWHTHQFPELPRMVLREPRLRHVLKALPGRKVVFSNAPQHYALAVLKLLRVEDMFDDVMAVEHTRYRPKPDSFGFMRLLRRQRIRAAQCVMVEDSLENLRAAKRLGMRTVWVNPGNRDSPCVDVKINDVMQLLRVRGLR
;
A
#
# COMPACT_ATOMS: atom_id res chain seq x y z
N MET A 1 -20.03 18.17 -11.74
CA MET A 1 -19.66 16.87 -11.13
C MET A 1 -18.81 17.17 -9.90
N THR A 2 -19.03 16.50 -8.79
CA THR A 2 -18.19 16.63 -7.57
C THR A 2 -16.81 16.02 -7.84
N ALA A 3 -15.74 16.67 -7.37
CA ALA A 3 -14.39 16.15 -7.51
C ALA A 3 -14.27 14.75 -6.84
N PRO A 4 -13.50 13.81 -7.42
CA PRO A 4 -13.39 12.45 -6.88
C PRO A 4 -12.60 12.40 -5.57
N LEU A 5 -12.77 11.30 -4.81
CA LEU A 5 -11.81 10.90 -3.79
C LEU A 5 -10.70 10.08 -4.47
N TRP A 6 -9.47 10.56 -4.37
CA TRP A 6 -8.29 9.84 -4.79
C TRP A 6 -7.81 8.93 -3.65
N ILE A 7 -7.68 7.65 -3.90
CA ILE A 7 -7.17 6.66 -2.98
C ILE A 7 -5.84 6.18 -3.53
N PHE A 8 -4.76 6.46 -2.83
CA PHE A 8 -3.41 6.08 -3.23
C PHE A 8 -2.90 4.93 -2.38
N ASP A 9 -2.39 3.91 -3.02
CA ASP A 9 -1.44 3.04 -2.38
C ASP A 9 -0.13 3.79 -2.10
N LEU A 10 0.76 3.22 -1.27
CA LEU A 10 1.99 3.86 -0.84
C LEU A 10 3.22 3.31 -1.56
N ASP A 11 3.53 2.04 -1.27
CA ASP A 11 4.76 1.38 -1.72
C ASP A 11 4.67 0.99 -3.20
N ASN A 12 5.67 1.38 -4.00
CA ASN A 12 5.67 1.25 -5.47
C ASN A 12 4.58 2.07 -6.19
N THR A 13 3.84 2.90 -5.47
CA THR A 13 2.86 3.83 -6.03
C THR A 13 3.30 5.28 -5.84
N LEU A 14 3.43 5.77 -4.61
CA LEU A 14 3.91 7.13 -4.31
C LEU A 14 5.44 7.22 -4.28
N HIS A 15 6.11 6.12 -4.02
CA HIS A 15 7.58 5.99 -4.07
C HIS A 15 7.97 4.56 -4.44
N ASN A 16 9.23 4.37 -4.85
CA ASN A 16 9.76 3.06 -5.19
C ASN A 16 10.35 2.37 -3.95
N ALA A 17 9.63 1.39 -3.39
CA ALA A 17 10.04 0.61 -2.22
C ALA A 17 10.91 -0.62 -2.58
N THR A 18 10.86 -1.05 -3.84
CA THR A 18 11.48 -2.31 -4.30
C THR A 18 12.99 -2.39 -4.08
N PRO A 19 13.82 -1.36 -4.40
CA PRO A 19 15.26 -1.55 -4.37
C PRO A 19 15.85 -1.63 -2.95
N HIS A 20 15.23 -1.02 -1.96
CA HIS A 20 15.82 -0.87 -0.64
C HIS A 20 14.91 -1.32 0.51
N ILE A 21 13.66 -0.90 0.49
CA ILE A 21 12.73 -1.09 1.60
C ILE A 21 12.24 -2.54 1.69
N PHE A 22 11.74 -3.12 0.62
CA PHE A 22 11.26 -4.50 0.65
C PHE A 22 12.35 -5.53 1.00
N PRO A 23 13.58 -5.44 0.49
CA PRO A 23 14.66 -6.32 0.96
C PRO A 23 14.94 -6.18 2.46
N HIS A 24 14.86 -4.96 3.00
CA HIS A 24 15.03 -4.72 4.44
C HIS A 24 13.88 -5.36 5.25
N ILE A 25 12.63 -5.06 4.90
CA ILE A 25 11.45 -5.62 5.56
C ILE A 25 11.48 -7.16 5.50
N ASN A 26 11.85 -7.73 4.37
CA ASN A 26 11.96 -9.19 4.22
C ASN A 26 12.98 -9.79 5.19
N ARG A 27 14.17 -9.18 5.32
CA ARG A 27 15.18 -9.62 6.29
C ARG A 27 14.68 -9.47 7.73
N SER A 28 14.03 -8.35 8.05
CA SER A 28 13.47 -8.11 9.39
C SER A 28 12.38 -9.13 9.74
N MET A 29 11.52 -9.48 8.77
CA MET A 29 10.51 -10.55 8.95
C MET A 29 11.17 -11.90 9.18
N THR A 30 12.21 -12.25 8.42
CA THR A 30 12.95 -13.51 8.59
C THR A 30 13.61 -13.57 9.98
N ALA A 31 14.30 -12.49 10.38
CA ALA A 31 14.90 -12.40 11.69
C ALA A 31 13.87 -12.52 12.84
N TYR A 32 12.69 -11.91 12.64
CA TYR A 32 11.58 -12.05 13.60
C TYR A 32 11.13 -13.51 13.75
N LEU A 33 10.97 -14.24 12.63
CA LEU A 33 10.58 -15.65 12.66
C LEU A 33 11.66 -16.53 13.31
N GLN A 34 12.93 -16.28 13.02
CA GLN A 34 14.04 -16.97 13.66
C GLN A 34 13.98 -16.81 15.19
N GLN A 35 13.81 -15.58 15.65
CA GLN A 35 13.82 -15.26 17.08
C GLN A 35 12.58 -15.81 17.80
N HIS A 36 11.39 -15.67 17.23
CA HIS A 36 10.14 -15.97 17.93
C HIS A 36 9.60 -17.39 17.69
N LEU A 37 10.03 -18.05 16.61
CA LEU A 37 9.64 -19.42 16.30
C LEU A 37 10.80 -20.41 16.40
N GLN A 38 12.02 -19.93 16.78
CA GLN A 38 13.23 -20.72 16.92
C GLN A 38 13.59 -21.52 15.66
N LEU A 39 13.39 -20.88 14.49
CA LEU A 39 13.70 -21.45 13.18
C LEU A 39 15.11 -21.02 12.76
N ASP A 40 15.76 -21.85 11.94
CA ASP A 40 16.92 -21.39 11.18
C ASP A 40 16.50 -20.42 10.06
N GLU A 41 17.46 -19.77 9.39
CA GLU A 41 17.19 -18.77 8.37
C GLU A 41 16.45 -19.35 7.17
N ALA A 42 16.80 -20.58 6.74
CA ALA A 42 16.18 -21.22 5.59
C ALA A 42 14.69 -21.53 5.86
N ALA A 43 14.39 -22.17 6.98
CA ALA A 43 13.03 -22.48 7.42
C ALA A 43 12.20 -21.21 7.66
N ALA A 44 12.80 -20.16 8.24
CA ALA A 44 12.13 -18.88 8.44
C ALA A 44 11.75 -18.20 7.11
N ASN A 45 12.65 -18.22 6.13
CA ASN A 45 12.37 -17.69 4.78
C ASN A 45 11.30 -18.50 4.06
N GLU A 46 11.36 -19.82 4.12
CA GLU A 46 10.36 -20.70 3.51
C GLU A 46 8.98 -20.44 4.12
N LEU A 47 8.88 -20.40 5.45
CA LEU A 47 7.63 -20.14 6.15
C LEU A 47 7.06 -18.75 5.81
N ARG A 48 7.93 -17.71 5.78
CA ARG A 48 7.58 -16.36 5.39
C ARG A 48 6.95 -16.32 3.98
N MET A 49 7.61 -16.96 3.02
CA MET A 49 7.16 -17.02 1.63
C MET A 49 5.87 -17.84 1.49
N HIS A 50 5.78 -18.99 2.17
CA HIS A 50 4.58 -19.83 2.19
C HIS A 50 3.37 -19.04 2.69
N TYR A 51 3.49 -18.32 3.80
CA TYR A 51 2.39 -17.53 4.35
C TYR A 51 2.01 -16.35 3.44
N TRP A 52 2.98 -15.68 2.84
CA TRP A 52 2.71 -14.62 1.88
C TRP A 52 1.92 -15.14 0.66
N GLN A 53 2.35 -16.24 0.08
CA GLN A 53 1.67 -16.87 -1.07
C GLN A 53 0.28 -17.39 -0.71
N ARG A 54 0.14 -18.02 0.45
CA ARG A 54 -1.10 -18.70 0.86
C ARG A 54 -2.17 -17.73 1.37
N TYR A 55 -1.77 -16.66 2.07
CA TYR A 55 -2.68 -15.77 2.79
C TYR A 55 -2.59 -14.30 2.34
N GLY A 56 -1.77 -13.99 1.34
CA GLY A 56 -1.55 -12.64 0.83
C GLY A 56 -0.65 -11.76 1.71
N ALA A 57 -0.35 -12.19 2.94
CA ALA A 57 0.60 -11.55 3.83
C ALA A 57 1.18 -12.56 4.84
N THR A 58 2.48 -12.44 5.13
CA THR A 58 3.16 -13.26 6.14
C THR A 58 2.47 -13.16 7.50
N LEU A 59 2.11 -11.94 7.91
CA LEU A 59 1.40 -11.68 9.16
C LEU A 59 0.11 -12.46 9.29
N SER A 60 -0.67 -12.58 8.21
CA SER A 60 -1.95 -13.32 8.22
C SER A 60 -1.76 -14.80 8.59
N GLY A 61 -0.69 -15.42 8.09
CA GLY A 61 -0.32 -16.79 8.46
C GLY A 61 0.17 -16.87 9.91
N LEU A 62 1.02 -15.95 10.34
CA LEU A 62 1.55 -15.90 11.71
C LEU A 62 0.44 -15.73 12.76
N MET A 63 -0.51 -14.84 12.54
CA MET A 63 -1.67 -14.67 13.41
C MET A 63 -2.49 -15.95 13.51
N ARG A 64 -2.72 -16.62 12.38
CA ARG A 64 -3.57 -17.79 12.30
C ARG A 64 -2.97 -19.04 12.93
N HIS A 65 -1.67 -19.26 12.76
CA HIS A 65 -1.01 -20.52 13.11
C HIS A 65 -0.15 -20.43 14.36
N HIS A 66 0.28 -19.22 14.74
CA HIS A 66 1.20 -19.01 15.85
C HIS A 66 0.66 -18.03 16.89
N GLY A 67 -0.54 -17.47 16.70
CA GLY A 67 -1.11 -16.49 17.62
C GLY A 67 -0.27 -15.22 17.77
N THR A 68 0.53 -14.89 16.75
CA THR A 68 1.44 -13.74 16.77
C THR A 68 0.66 -12.44 16.95
N ASP A 69 1.06 -11.61 17.92
CA ASP A 69 0.51 -10.26 18.05
C ASP A 69 0.88 -9.41 16.83
N PRO A 70 -0.10 -8.90 16.10
CA PRO A 70 0.17 -8.17 14.87
C PRO A 70 0.87 -6.83 15.09
N GLY A 71 0.57 -6.14 16.19
CA GLY A 71 1.22 -4.86 16.53
C GLY A 71 2.69 -5.06 16.82
N HIS A 72 3.03 -6.09 17.62
CA HIS A 72 4.41 -6.46 17.93
C HIS A 72 5.19 -6.84 16.65
N PHE A 73 4.63 -7.70 15.79
CA PHE A 73 5.26 -8.09 14.52
C PHE A 73 5.54 -6.88 13.64
N LEU A 74 4.52 -6.05 13.40
CA LEU A 74 4.64 -4.89 12.52
C LEU A 74 5.62 -3.85 13.06
N TRP A 75 5.66 -3.66 14.37
CA TRP A 75 6.63 -2.77 15.01
C TRP A 75 8.06 -3.23 14.75
N HIS A 76 8.36 -4.49 14.97
CA HIS A 76 9.71 -5.02 14.81
C HIS A 76 10.17 -5.16 13.35
N THR A 77 9.25 -5.25 12.42
CA THR A 77 9.59 -5.48 11.00
C THR A 77 9.58 -4.21 10.15
N HIS A 78 8.98 -3.11 10.63
CA HIS A 78 8.81 -1.86 9.86
C HIS A 78 9.46 -0.64 10.54
N GLN A 79 10.37 -0.86 11.48
CA GLN A 79 11.20 0.21 12.03
C GLN A 79 12.66 -0.01 11.68
N PHE A 80 13.23 0.94 10.95
CA PHE A 80 14.65 0.89 10.61
C PHE A 80 15.24 2.30 10.49
N PRO A 81 16.39 2.54 11.13
CA PRO A 81 17.04 3.87 11.18
C PRO A 81 17.41 4.40 9.79
N GLU A 82 17.66 3.50 8.84
CA GLU A 82 18.10 3.82 7.47
C GLU A 82 16.97 4.26 6.55
N LEU A 83 15.71 4.22 6.99
CA LEU A 83 14.54 4.60 6.18
C LEU A 83 14.72 5.95 5.44
N PRO A 84 15.30 7.01 6.07
CA PRO A 84 15.52 8.28 5.37
C PRO A 84 16.45 8.19 4.15
N ARG A 85 17.35 7.20 4.13
CA ARG A 85 18.25 6.94 2.98
C ARG A 85 17.63 6.05 1.91
N MET A 86 16.59 5.30 2.27
CA MET A 86 15.92 4.34 1.40
C MET A 86 14.76 4.97 0.63
N VAL A 87 14.13 6.01 1.17
CA VAL A 87 13.03 6.72 0.53
C VAL A 87 13.58 7.68 -0.51
N LEU A 88 13.43 7.32 -1.78
CA LEU A 88 13.84 8.18 -2.90
C LEU A 88 12.75 9.21 -3.16
N ARG A 89 13.08 10.48 -2.90
CA ARG A 89 12.16 11.59 -3.07
C ARG A 89 12.09 12.04 -4.53
N GLU A 90 10.86 12.10 -5.07
CA GLU A 90 10.56 12.75 -6.36
C GLU A 90 9.98 14.15 -6.10
N PRO A 91 10.69 15.24 -6.40
CA PRO A 91 10.24 16.61 -6.09
C PRO A 91 8.92 17.00 -6.75
N ARG A 92 8.61 16.44 -7.92
CA ARG A 92 7.38 16.71 -8.67
C ARG A 92 6.13 16.10 -8.03
N LEU A 93 6.27 15.08 -7.16
CA LEU A 93 5.14 14.39 -6.54
C LEU A 93 4.21 15.37 -5.83
N ARG A 94 4.76 16.28 -5.03
CA ARG A 94 3.98 17.29 -4.32
C ARG A 94 3.18 18.18 -5.28
N HIS A 95 3.79 18.60 -6.39
CA HIS A 95 3.12 19.41 -7.40
C HIS A 95 1.94 18.65 -8.03
N VAL A 96 2.14 17.38 -8.38
CA VAL A 96 1.08 16.52 -8.94
C VAL A 96 -0.07 16.36 -7.95
N LEU A 97 0.20 16.00 -6.70
CA LEU A 97 -0.83 15.84 -5.68
C LEU A 97 -1.61 17.13 -5.44
N LYS A 98 -0.93 18.28 -5.40
CA LYS A 98 -1.56 19.60 -5.23
C LYS A 98 -2.48 19.97 -6.40
N ALA A 99 -2.11 19.61 -7.61
CA ALA A 99 -2.87 19.94 -8.82
C ALA A 99 -4.09 19.02 -9.06
N LEU A 100 -4.16 17.85 -8.41
CA LEU A 100 -5.31 16.96 -8.49
C LEU A 100 -6.48 17.53 -7.69
N PRO A 101 -7.68 17.69 -8.29
CA PRO A 101 -8.84 18.20 -7.59
C PRO A 101 -9.41 17.16 -6.63
N GLY A 102 -10.00 17.60 -5.54
CA GLY A 102 -10.69 16.74 -4.56
C GLY A 102 -9.78 16.22 -3.44
N ARG A 103 -10.40 15.42 -2.59
CA ARG A 103 -9.77 14.82 -1.42
C ARG A 103 -8.82 13.69 -1.79
N LYS A 104 -7.83 13.47 -0.97
CA LYS A 104 -6.81 12.43 -1.16
C LYS A 104 -6.61 11.63 0.12
N VAL A 105 -6.58 10.32 0.02
CA VAL A 105 -6.28 9.44 1.14
C VAL A 105 -5.24 8.41 0.73
N VAL A 106 -4.41 8.00 1.67
CA VAL A 106 -3.53 6.85 1.50
C VAL A 106 -4.23 5.60 2.01
N PHE A 107 -4.14 4.50 1.27
CA PHE A 107 -4.62 3.18 1.69
C PHE A 107 -3.54 2.12 1.45
N SER A 108 -2.80 1.78 2.50
CA SER A 108 -1.63 0.90 2.44
C SER A 108 -1.83 -0.39 3.27
N ASN A 109 -1.17 -1.47 2.84
CA ASN A 109 -1.00 -2.70 3.61
C ASN A 109 0.11 -2.62 4.66
N ALA A 110 0.90 -1.54 4.65
CA ALA A 110 1.92 -1.27 5.64
C ALA A 110 1.31 -0.73 6.96
N PRO A 111 2.04 -0.80 8.08
CA PRO A 111 1.59 -0.21 9.35
C PRO A 111 1.61 1.31 9.32
N GLN A 112 0.78 1.92 10.16
CA GLN A 112 0.56 3.36 10.19
C GLN A 112 1.84 4.15 10.47
N HIS A 113 2.65 3.71 11.44
CA HIS A 113 3.89 4.40 11.79
C HIS A 113 4.87 4.48 10.61
N TYR A 114 5.01 3.40 9.84
CA TYR A 114 5.83 3.37 8.63
C TYR A 114 5.23 4.27 7.53
N ALA A 115 3.93 4.16 7.27
CA ALA A 115 3.28 4.95 6.24
C ALA A 115 3.44 6.46 6.49
N LEU A 116 3.22 6.92 7.73
CA LEU A 116 3.43 8.32 8.12
C LEU A 116 4.89 8.75 8.00
N ALA A 117 5.85 7.90 8.40
CA ALA A 117 7.27 8.20 8.25
C ALA A 117 7.66 8.39 6.77
N VAL A 118 7.18 7.51 5.88
CA VAL A 118 7.42 7.63 4.43
C VAL A 118 6.81 8.91 3.87
N LEU A 119 5.56 9.23 4.18
CA LEU A 119 4.90 10.45 3.70
C LEU A 119 5.62 11.72 4.17
N LYS A 120 6.11 11.72 5.40
CA LYS A 120 6.93 12.82 5.95
C LYS A 120 8.26 12.97 5.20
N LEU A 121 8.95 11.86 4.92
CA LEU A 121 10.20 11.86 4.14
C LEU A 121 9.97 12.32 2.70
N LEU A 122 8.86 11.95 2.08
CA LEU A 122 8.44 12.44 0.76
C LEU A 122 8.00 13.91 0.78
N ARG A 123 7.75 14.50 1.96
CA ARG A 123 7.21 15.86 2.18
C ARG A 123 5.84 16.07 1.54
N VAL A 124 4.96 15.09 1.66
CA VAL A 124 3.59 15.12 1.11
C VAL A 124 2.52 14.73 2.13
N GLU A 125 2.86 14.59 3.40
CA GLU A 125 1.93 14.23 4.47
C GLU A 125 0.70 15.15 4.52
N ASP A 126 0.92 16.45 4.37
CA ASP A 126 -0.12 17.49 4.35
C ASP A 126 -0.99 17.51 3.07
N MET A 127 -0.68 16.67 2.10
CA MET A 127 -1.48 16.51 0.87
C MET A 127 -2.61 15.49 1.03
N PHE A 128 -2.64 14.75 2.13
CA PHE A 128 -3.61 13.69 2.37
C PHE A 128 -4.53 14.02 3.55
N ASP A 129 -5.82 13.86 3.34
CA ASP A 129 -6.86 14.07 4.35
C ASP A 129 -6.91 12.92 5.37
N ASP A 130 -6.40 11.74 5.01
CA ASP A 130 -6.42 10.54 5.87
C ASP A 130 -5.38 9.52 5.41
N VAL A 131 -4.91 8.70 6.36
CA VAL A 131 -4.03 7.56 6.11
C VAL A 131 -4.68 6.33 6.71
N MET A 132 -5.05 5.38 5.86
CA MET A 132 -5.63 4.11 6.24
C MET A 132 -4.59 3.00 6.06
N ALA A 133 -4.05 2.53 7.17
CA ALA A 133 -3.04 1.48 7.26
C ALA A 133 -3.67 0.13 7.64
N VAL A 134 -2.87 -0.93 7.68
CA VAL A 134 -3.34 -2.30 7.91
C VAL A 134 -4.03 -2.50 9.27
N GLU A 135 -3.66 -1.75 10.29
CA GLU A 135 -4.33 -1.77 11.61
C GLU A 135 -5.81 -1.35 11.50
N HIS A 136 -6.08 -0.36 10.64
CA HIS A 136 -7.45 0.12 10.40
C HIS A 136 -8.32 -0.91 9.69
N THR A 137 -7.73 -1.94 9.06
CA THR A 137 -8.44 -3.03 8.40
C THR A 137 -8.54 -4.29 9.26
N ARG A 138 -8.21 -4.21 10.55
CA ARG A 138 -8.08 -5.37 11.43
C ARG A 138 -7.07 -6.38 10.88
N TYR A 139 -5.96 -5.89 10.35
CA TYR A 139 -4.87 -6.68 9.77
C TYR A 139 -5.29 -7.58 8.60
N ARG A 140 -6.40 -7.22 7.92
CA ARG A 140 -6.85 -7.84 6.68
C ARG A 140 -6.35 -6.99 5.51
N PRO A 141 -5.26 -7.40 4.85
CA PRO A 141 -4.62 -6.60 3.81
C PRO A 141 -5.47 -6.55 2.54
N LYS A 142 -5.25 -5.53 1.70
CA LYS A 142 -5.69 -5.57 0.32
C LYS A 142 -5.15 -6.86 -0.33
N PRO A 143 -5.90 -7.54 -1.18
CA PRO A 143 -7.14 -7.18 -1.84
C PRO A 143 -8.44 -7.55 -1.09
N ASP A 144 -8.40 -7.83 0.23
CA ASP A 144 -9.61 -8.14 0.99
C ASP A 144 -10.60 -6.95 0.94
N SER A 145 -11.84 -7.23 0.56
CA SER A 145 -12.89 -6.21 0.39
C SER A 145 -13.26 -5.49 1.68
N PHE A 146 -13.00 -6.08 2.85
CA PHE A 146 -13.28 -5.48 4.15
C PHE A 146 -12.59 -4.13 4.32
N GLY A 147 -11.30 -4.04 3.95
CA GLY A 147 -10.53 -2.79 4.02
C GLY A 147 -11.14 -1.70 3.13
N PHE A 148 -11.48 -2.02 1.89
CA PHE A 148 -12.13 -1.09 0.96
C PHE A 148 -13.49 -0.60 1.48
N MET A 149 -14.34 -1.53 1.96
CA MET A 149 -15.65 -1.17 2.52
C MET A 149 -15.53 -0.28 3.76
N ARG A 150 -14.52 -0.55 4.61
CA ARG A 150 -14.24 0.25 5.79
C ARG A 150 -13.76 1.66 5.39
N LEU A 151 -12.91 1.78 4.37
CA LEU A 151 -12.47 3.05 3.81
C LEU A 151 -13.66 3.87 3.30
N LEU A 152 -14.51 3.28 2.46
CA LEU A 152 -15.68 3.95 1.91
C LEU A 152 -16.62 4.49 3.00
N ARG A 153 -16.86 3.69 4.05
CA ARG A 153 -17.67 4.11 5.21
C ARG A 153 -17.02 5.24 5.98
N ARG A 154 -15.70 5.15 6.24
CA ARG A 154 -14.93 6.17 6.95
C ARG A 154 -14.93 7.50 6.20
N GLN A 155 -14.78 7.45 4.88
CA GLN A 155 -14.79 8.62 4.01
C GLN A 155 -16.20 9.13 3.66
N ARG A 156 -17.26 8.38 4.02
CA ARG A 156 -18.67 8.67 3.72
C ARG A 156 -18.90 8.91 2.23
N ILE A 157 -18.36 8.02 1.39
CA ILE A 157 -18.37 8.16 -0.06
C ILE A 157 -18.76 6.84 -0.75
N ARG A 158 -19.35 6.94 -1.94
CA ARG A 158 -19.67 5.78 -2.78
C ARG A 158 -18.47 5.41 -3.65
N ALA A 159 -18.26 4.13 -3.91
CA ALA A 159 -17.14 3.62 -4.70
C ALA A 159 -17.04 4.27 -6.09
N ALA A 160 -18.16 4.52 -6.77
CA ALA A 160 -18.20 5.18 -8.09
C ALA A 160 -17.65 6.62 -8.10
N GLN A 161 -17.47 7.23 -6.94
CA GLN A 161 -16.88 8.56 -6.77
C GLN A 161 -15.39 8.49 -6.44
N CYS A 162 -14.80 7.30 -6.39
CA CYS A 162 -13.41 7.06 -6.01
C CYS A 162 -12.55 6.68 -7.22
N VAL A 163 -11.29 7.09 -7.16
CA VAL A 163 -10.23 6.66 -8.07
C VAL A 163 -9.16 5.97 -7.25
N MET A 164 -8.93 4.66 -7.48
CA MET A 164 -7.84 3.91 -6.86
C MET A 164 -6.59 3.97 -7.73
N VAL A 165 -5.48 4.44 -7.18
CA VAL A 165 -4.16 4.51 -7.81
C VAL A 165 -3.27 3.48 -7.11
N GLU A 166 -2.75 2.49 -7.84
CA GLU A 166 -2.19 1.28 -7.26
C GLU A 166 -1.23 0.58 -8.26
N ASP A 167 -0.19 -0.10 -7.77
CA ASP A 167 0.73 -0.90 -8.59
C ASP A 167 0.30 -2.38 -8.71
N SER A 168 -0.47 -2.90 -7.74
CA SER A 168 -0.94 -4.29 -7.72
C SER A 168 -2.25 -4.48 -8.49
N LEU A 169 -2.23 -5.34 -9.51
CA LEU A 169 -3.44 -5.71 -10.26
C LEU A 169 -4.51 -6.41 -9.40
N GLU A 170 -4.10 -7.14 -8.37
CA GLU A 170 -5.04 -7.82 -7.48
C GLU A 170 -5.84 -6.82 -6.66
N ASN A 171 -5.17 -5.79 -6.16
CA ASN A 171 -5.80 -4.70 -5.43
C ASN A 171 -6.73 -3.88 -6.34
N LEU A 172 -6.29 -3.56 -7.57
CA LEU A 172 -7.11 -2.88 -8.56
C LEU A 172 -8.33 -3.70 -8.95
N ARG A 173 -8.19 -5.03 -9.10
CA ARG A 173 -9.32 -5.92 -9.39
C ARG A 173 -10.36 -5.88 -8.26
N ALA A 174 -9.93 -5.83 -7.00
CA ALA A 174 -10.83 -5.67 -5.87
C ALA A 174 -11.55 -4.31 -5.88
N ALA A 175 -10.82 -3.22 -6.11
CA ALA A 175 -11.38 -1.88 -6.24
C ALA A 175 -12.39 -1.78 -7.40
N LYS A 176 -12.07 -2.36 -8.56
CA LYS A 176 -12.94 -2.39 -9.74
C LYS A 176 -14.25 -3.11 -9.49
N ARG A 177 -14.21 -4.29 -8.82
CA ARG A 177 -15.43 -5.03 -8.45
C ARG A 177 -16.36 -4.24 -7.53
N LEU A 178 -15.84 -3.30 -6.75
CA LEU A 178 -16.64 -2.40 -5.92
C LEU A 178 -17.18 -1.18 -6.68
N GLY A 179 -16.79 -1.00 -7.94
CA GLY A 179 -17.23 0.10 -8.80
C GLY A 179 -16.34 1.34 -8.75
N MET A 180 -15.11 1.26 -8.24
CA MET A 180 -14.14 2.34 -8.31
C MET A 180 -13.57 2.48 -9.73
N ARG A 181 -13.16 3.68 -10.09
CA ARG A 181 -12.23 3.88 -11.20
C ARG A 181 -10.82 3.47 -10.76
N THR A 182 -10.04 2.93 -11.69
CA THR A 182 -8.75 2.33 -11.40
C THR A 182 -7.63 2.89 -12.26
N VAL A 183 -6.54 3.25 -11.62
CA VAL A 183 -5.30 3.71 -12.27
C VAL A 183 -4.18 2.77 -11.88
N TRP A 184 -3.61 2.11 -12.85
CA TRP A 184 -2.49 1.21 -12.64
C TRP A 184 -1.16 1.91 -12.86
N VAL A 185 -0.34 1.93 -11.82
CA VAL A 185 1.04 2.42 -11.87
C VAL A 185 1.96 1.25 -12.25
N ASN A 186 2.31 1.16 -13.52
CA ASN A 186 3.18 0.08 -14.02
C ASN A 186 3.86 0.47 -15.33
N PRO A 187 5.22 0.44 -15.40
CA PRO A 187 5.95 0.78 -16.62
C PRO A 187 5.95 -0.34 -17.69
N GLY A 188 5.48 -1.53 -17.38
CA GLY A 188 5.44 -2.67 -18.33
C GLY A 188 4.35 -2.52 -19.40
N ASN A 189 4.34 -3.39 -20.41
CA ASN A 189 3.41 -3.33 -21.55
C ASN A 189 2.15 -4.21 -21.39
N ARG A 190 1.84 -4.66 -20.19
CA ARG A 190 0.64 -5.49 -19.95
C ARG A 190 -0.60 -4.61 -19.83
N ASP A 191 -1.72 -5.12 -20.32
CA ASP A 191 -3.06 -4.56 -20.12
C ASP A 191 -3.89 -5.48 -19.22
N SER A 192 -4.92 -4.94 -18.60
CA SER A 192 -5.82 -5.73 -17.75
C SER A 192 -7.23 -5.12 -17.78
N PRO A 193 -8.29 -5.95 -17.87
CA PRO A 193 -9.67 -5.47 -17.90
C PRO A 193 -10.14 -4.80 -16.61
N CYS A 194 -9.37 -4.94 -15.52
CA CYS A 194 -9.65 -4.22 -14.27
C CYS A 194 -8.99 -2.83 -14.19
N VAL A 195 -8.39 -2.34 -15.28
CA VAL A 195 -7.65 -1.08 -15.35
C VAL A 195 -8.37 -0.11 -16.28
N ASP A 196 -8.78 1.06 -15.77
CA ASP A 196 -9.35 2.11 -16.62
C ASP A 196 -8.26 2.98 -17.26
N VAL A 197 -7.16 3.20 -16.53
CA VAL A 197 -6.02 3.99 -17.00
C VAL A 197 -4.73 3.34 -16.51
N LYS A 198 -3.73 3.29 -17.38
CA LYS A 198 -2.38 2.89 -17.06
C LYS A 198 -1.43 4.07 -17.18
N ILE A 199 -0.52 4.17 -16.23
CA ILE A 199 0.56 5.17 -16.18
C ILE A 199 1.86 4.47 -15.77
N ASN A 200 3.00 5.00 -16.20
CA ASN A 200 4.30 4.44 -15.81
C ASN A 200 4.69 4.85 -14.39
N ASP A 201 4.30 6.04 -13.99
CA ASP A 201 4.52 6.61 -12.66
C ASP A 201 3.40 7.61 -12.30
N VAL A 202 3.27 7.92 -11.01
CA VAL A 202 2.22 8.82 -10.51
C VAL A 202 2.35 10.26 -11.03
N MET A 203 3.53 10.65 -11.55
CA MET A 203 3.74 11.99 -12.13
C MET A 203 2.94 12.19 -13.43
N GLN A 204 2.50 11.12 -14.06
CA GLN A 204 1.69 11.18 -15.28
C GLN A 204 0.19 11.43 -15.03
N LEU A 205 -0.28 11.39 -13.77
CA LEU A 205 -1.71 11.58 -13.43
C LEU A 205 -2.31 12.87 -13.99
N LEU A 206 -1.54 13.94 -14.07
CA LEU A 206 -2.03 15.21 -14.61
C LEU A 206 -2.30 15.18 -16.12
N ARG A 207 -1.72 14.23 -16.84
CA ARG A 207 -1.90 14.05 -18.30
C ARG A 207 -3.12 13.20 -18.62
N VAL A 208 -3.69 12.50 -17.64
CA VAL A 208 -4.84 11.61 -17.86
C VAL A 208 -6.13 12.42 -17.97
N ARG A 209 -6.80 12.29 -19.12
CA ARG A 209 -8.13 12.86 -19.34
C ARG A 209 -9.21 11.93 -18.80
N GLY A 210 -10.31 12.47 -18.27
CA GLY A 210 -11.50 11.69 -17.88
C GLY A 210 -11.50 11.15 -16.44
N LEU A 211 -10.45 11.37 -15.64
CA LEU A 211 -10.45 11.03 -14.22
C LEU A 211 -10.90 12.18 -13.30
N ARG A 212 -11.10 13.36 -13.86
CA ARG A 212 -11.48 14.59 -13.13
C ARG A 212 -12.99 14.73 -13.02
#